data_e33e9c58ed297c6d2f3d37065e7f5e1e
#
_entry.id   e33e9c58ed297c6d2f3d37065e7f5e1e
#
_cell.length_a   1.000
_cell.length_b   1.000
_cell.length_c   1.000
_cell.angle_alpha   90.00
_cell.angle_beta   90.00
_cell.angle_gamma   90.00
#
_symmetry.space_group_name_H-M   'P 1'
#
loop_
_entity.id
_entity.type
_entity.pdbx_description
1 polymer ?
#
loop_
_entity_poly.entity_id
_entity_poly.type
_entity_poly.pdbx_seq_one_letter_code
_entity_poly.pdbx_strand_id
1 'polypeptide(L)'
;MADPRLDTLASVLCGYSLEVAAGDLVLVEGPILAQPLFVSLAREITRRGAHPVMRPKSEDVTTAMLEWAGEEQLAYISPIDEWESMVPDKFLDIWAESNTRRLNGVPAGNQAIRRAARRPLTERFFERLARGESRWCGVTLPTEAQAQDAGMAYADYERFVYGAGHLDDPDPIAAWREVSRRQAKVAEGLASVSTLRIVAEDTDLTIDVSGRPWVNADGHQNFPDGEVFTSPHENATSGHIAFTFDCPYDGREAAGVRLWFEDGRVVREEADRGLEFLREMLDMDEGARRLGEVAFGLNPEIQRATGSIAFDEKIGGTCHVALGMAFPEAAGTNSSGLHWDMVCDLRSGGEVYGDGELLARDGQFQ
;
A
#
# COMPACT_ATOMS: atom_id res chain seq x y z
N MET A 1 17.40 -24.78 9.90
CA MET A 1 17.38 -23.61 10.84
C MET A 1 16.49 -22.58 10.19
N ALA A 2 15.68 -21.87 10.95
CA ALA A 2 14.91 -20.75 10.40
C ALA A 2 15.88 -19.66 9.93
N ASP A 3 15.51 -18.91 8.88
CA ASP A 3 16.30 -17.78 8.37
C ASP A 3 16.48 -16.72 9.49
N PRO A 4 17.71 -16.32 9.83
CA PRO A 4 17.96 -15.34 10.89
C PRO A 4 17.34 -13.97 10.57
N ARG A 5 17.10 -13.64 9.29
CA ARG A 5 16.44 -12.40 8.87
C ARG A 5 15.00 -12.30 9.38
N LEU A 6 14.33 -13.43 9.68
CA LEU A 6 13.00 -13.41 10.30
C LEU A 6 13.03 -12.91 11.75
N ASP A 7 14.07 -13.19 12.51
CA ASP A 7 14.23 -12.62 13.85
C ASP A 7 14.55 -11.11 13.76
N THR A 8 15.35 -10.70 12.77
CA THR A 8 15.61 -9.28 12.46
C THR A 8 14.31 -8.57 12.07
N LEU A 9 13.54 -9.13 11.14
CA LEU A 9 12.24 -8.59 10.73
C LEU A 9 11.29 -8.44 11.92
N ALA A 10 11.16 -9.48 12.75
CA ALA A 10 10.33 -9.41 13.96
C ALA A 10 10.77 -8.28 14.90
N SER A 11 12.09 -8.06 15.04
CA SER A 11 12.63 -6.97 15.86
C SER A 11 12.29 -5.58 15.29
N VAL A 12 12.36 -5.40 13.96
CA VAL A 12 11.99 -4.13 13.29
C VAL A 12 10.48 -3.90 13.43
N LEU A 13 9.65 -4.87 13.10
CA LEU A 13 8.19 -4.75 13.17
C LEU A 13 7.72 -4.42 14.60
N CYS A 14 8.28 -5.09 15.61
CA CYS A 14 7.90 -4.82 17.00
C CYS A 14 8.55 -3.54 17.57
N GLY A 15 9.77 -3.19 17.13
CA GLY A 15 10.54 -2.11 17.74
C GLY A 15 10.41 -0.77 17.06
N TYR A 16 10.10 -0.79 15.77
CA TYR A 16 9.98 0.40 14.95
C TYR A 16 8.55 0.57 14.41
N SER A 17 8.05 -0.37 13.62
CA SER A 17 6.75 -0.20 12.96
C SER A 17 5.59 -0.09 13.94
N LEU A 18 5.45 -1.03 14.86
CA LEU A 18 4.34 -1.08 15.83
C LEU A 18 4.66 -0.43 17.18
N GLU A 19 5.95 -0.22 17.50
CA GLU A 19 6.40 0.28 18.81
C GLU A 19 5.76 -0.50 19.98
N VAL A 20 5.92 -1.83 19.94
CA VAL A 20 5.33 -2.74 20.95
C VAL A 20 5.92 -2.45 22.31
N ALA A 21 5.06 -2.14 23.29
CA ALA A 21 5.38 -1.89 24.68
C ALA A 21 4.94 -3.03 25.61
N ALA A 22 5.49 -3.07 26.81
CA ALA A 22 5.08 -4.05 27.82
C ALA A 22 3.60 -3.88 28.17
N GLY A 23 2.86 -4.99 28.18
CA GLY A 23 1.42 -5.01 28.44
C GLY A 23 0.55 -4.91 27.19
N ASP A 24 1.07 -4.50 26.04
CA ASP A 24 0.30 -4.44 24.78
C ASP A 24 -0.26 -5.81 24.40
N LEU A 25 -1.49 -5.84 23.93
CA LEU A 25 -2.09 -6.99 23.27
C LEU A 25 -1.83 -6.89 21.76
N VAL A 26 -0.99 -7.79 21.23
CA VAL A 26 -0.55 -7.77 19.84
C VAL A 26 -1.22 -8.88 19.05
N LEU A 27 -2.14 -8.54 18.16
CA LEU A 27 -2.74 -9.49 17.24
C LEU A 27 -1.87 -9.59 15.98
N VAL A 28 -1.47 -10.80 15.65
CA VAL A 28 -0.72 -11.13 14.43
C VAL A 28 -1.55 -12.09 13.61
N GLU A 29 -1.88 -11.69 12.38
CA GLU A 29 -2.58 -12.57 11.46
C GLU A 29 -1.84 -12.72 10.13
N GLY A 30 -2.15 -13.79 9.40
CA GLY A 30 -1.55 -14.07 8.10
C GLY A 30 -1.71 -15.52 7.69
N PRO A 31 -1.26 -15.91 6.49
CA PRO A 31 -1.36 -17.28 6.01
C PRO A 31 -0.51 -18.24 6.85
N ILE A 32 -0.93 -19.52 6.89
CA ILE A 32 -0.16 -20.60 7.55
C ILE A 32 1.28 -20.67 6.99
N LEU A 33 1.47 -20.31 5.73
CA LEU A 33 2.79 -20.25 5.07
C LEU A 33 3.79 -19.35 5.83
N ALA A 34 3.30 -18.33 6.52
CA ALA A 34 4.11 -17.42 7.32
C ALA A 34 4.48 -17.97 8.71
N GLN A 35 4.25 -19.27 9.00
CA GLN A 35 4.55 -19.89 10.30
C GLN A 35 5.95 -19.55 10.84
N PRO A 36 7.04 -19.54 10.05
CA PRO A 36 8.36 -19.21 10.59
C PRO A 36 8.43 -17.79 11.18
N LEU A 37 7.76 -16.80 10.54
CA LEU A 37 7.70 -15.43 11.04
C LEU A 37 6.81 -15.33 12.29
N PHE A 38 5.69 -16.06 12.35
CA PHE A 38 4.86 -16.14 13.56
C PHE A 38 5.68 -16.57 14.79
N VAL A 39 6.61 -17.52 14.63
CA VAL A 39 7.47 -17.98 15.73
C VAL A 39 8.43 -16.88 16.19
N SER A 40 9.05 -16.16 15.26
CA SER A 40 9.96 -15.05 15.57
C SER A 40 9.22 -13.89 16.24
N LEU A 41 8.02 -13.53 15.73
CA LEU A 41 7.17 -12.50 16.31
C LEU A 41 6.68 -12.88 17.72
N ALA A 42 6.20 -14.10 17.93
CA ALA A 42 5.77 -14.55 19.26
C ALA A 42 6.90 -14.43 20.29
N ARG A 43 8.12 -14.78 19.88
CA ARG A 43 9.31 -14.67 20.73
C ARG A 43 9.64 -13.22 21.03
N GLU A 44 9.63 -12.35 20.02
CA GLU A 44 9.99 -10.95 20.17
C GLU A 44 8.95 -10.16 20.98
N ILE A 45 7.65 -10.36 20.72
CA ILE A 45 6.56 -9.74 21.46
C ILE A 45 6.64 -10.13 22.94
N THR A 46 6.85 -11.44 23.23
CA THR A 46 7.01 -11.94 24.60
C THR A 46 8.21 -11.34 25.31
N ARG A 47 9.35 -11.19 24.62
CA ARG A 47 10.56 -10.55 25.18
C ARG A 47 10.35 -9.09 25.57
N ARG A 48 9.43 -8.39 24.87
CA ARG A 48 9.04 -7.01 25.18
C ARG A 48 8.05 -6.91 26.34
N GLY A 49 7.60 -8.04 26.89
CA GLY A 49 6.61 -8.09 27.96
C GLY A 49 5.17 -7.84 27.49
N ALA A 50 4.93 -7.97 26.20
CA ALA A 50 3.62 -7.85 25.56
C ALA A 50 2.96 -9.25 25.39
N HIS A 51 1.68 -9.26 25.03
CA HIS A 51 0.85 -10.45 24.93
C HIS A 51 0.55 -10.80 23.48
N PRO A 52 1.22 -11.82 22.87
CA PRO A 52 0.96 -12.20 21.49
C PRO A 52 -0.34 -13.01 21.34
N VAL A 53 -1.16 -12.63 20.36
CA VAL A 53 -2.29 -13.44 19.87
C VAL A 53 -2.01 -13.79 18.42
N MET A 54 -1.73 -15.07 18.14
CA MET A 54 -1.38 -15.56 16.82
C MET A 54 -2.60 -16.15 16.11
N ARG A 55 -2.89 -15.67 14.90
CA ARG A 55 -4.03 -16.06 14.06
C ARG A 55 -3.57 -16.54 12.67
N PRO A 56 -2.89 -17.71 12.57
CA PRO A 56 -2.59 -18.28 11.26
C PRO A 56 -3.88 -18.71 10.56
N LYS A 57 -4.07 -18.22 9.33
CA LYS A 57 -5.26 -18.47 8.49
C LYS A 57 -4.92 -19.43 7.35
N SER A 58 -5.79 -20.40 7.10
CA SER A 58 -5.69 -21.24 5.90
C SER A 58 -6.37 -20.52 4.75
N GLU A 59 -5.60 -20.25 3.71
CA GLU A 59 -6.13 -19.64 2.47
C GLU A 59 -7.18 -20.53 1.80
N ASP A 60 -6.95 -21.86 1.77
CA ASP A 60 -7.88 -22.83 1.20
C ASP A 60 -9.22 -22.87 1.96
N VAL A 61 -9.18 -22.78 3.30
CA VAL A 61 -10.40 -22.68 4.12
C VAL A 61 -11.17 -21.41 3.79
N THR A 62 -10.48 -20.27 3.67
CA THR A 62 -11.10 -19.00 3.28
C THR A 62 -11.75 -19.08 1.91
N THR A 63 -11.07 -19.64 0.92
CA THR A 63 -11.60 -19.85 -0.42
C THR A 63 -12.83 -20.76 -0.41
N ALA A 64 -12.75 -21.90 0.26
CA ALA A 64 -13.88 -22.84 0.38
C ALA A 64 -15.11 -22.18 1.05
N MET A 65 -14.88 -21.36 2.09
CA MET A 65 -15.99 -20.61 2.73
C MET A 65 -16.62 -19.61 1.76
N LEU A 66 -15.82 -18.89 0.97
CA LEU A 66 -16.34 -17.93 -0.01
C LEU A 66 -17.08 -18.62 -1.17
N GLU A 67 -16.68 -19.81 -1.57
CA GLU A 67 -17.31 -20.56 -2.64
C GLU A 67 -18.66 -21.21 -2.23
N TRP A 68 -18.71 -21.75 -1.00
CA TRP A 68 -19.81 -22.62 -0.58
C TRP A 68 -20.82 -21.96 0.38
N ALA A 69 -20.48 -20.82 1.00
CA ALA A 69 -21.37 -20.14 1.93
C ALA A 69 -22.54 -19.47 1.22
N GLY A 70 -23.73 -19.57 1.83
CA GLY A 70 -24.87 -18.77 1.44
C GLY A 70 -24.76 -17.32 1.92
N GLU A 71 -25.63 -16.44 1.41
CA GLU A 71 -25.61 -15.00 1.69
C GLU A 71 -25.61 -14.68 3.19
N GLU A 72 -26.48 -15.34 3.97
CA GLU A 72 -26.55 -15.18 5.45
C GLU A 72 -25.23 -15.50 6.12
N GLN A 73 -24.53 -16.58 5.68
CA GLN A 73 -23.25 -17.00 6.23
C GLN A 73 -22.12 -16.05 5.82
N LEU A 74 -22.13 -15.55 4.58
CA LEU A 74 -21.18 -14.55 4.08
C LEU A 74 -21.33 -13.21 4.82
N ALA A 75 -22.58 -12.84 5.16
CA ALA A 75 -22.88 -11.62 5.90
C ALA A 75 -22.67 -11.74 7.41
N TYR A 76 -22.46 -12.95 7.93
CA TYR A 76 -22.32 -13.16 9.37
C TYR A 76 -21.03 -12.58 9.91
N ILE A 77 -21.13 -11.74 10.94
CA ILE A 77 -20.02 -11.22 11.74
C ILE A 77 -19.99 -11.97 13.07
N SER A 78 -18.89 -12.63 13.34
CA SER A 78 -18.72 -13.38 14.59
C SER A 78 -18.27 -12.46 15.73
N PRO A 79 -18.51 -12.82 17.01
CA PRO A 79 -17.94 -12.11 18.16
C PRO A 79 -16.40 -12.01 18.12
N ILE A 80 -15.74 -12.94 17.42
CA ILE A 80 -14.29 -12.91 17.24
C ILE A 80 -13.89 -11.79 16.26
N ASP A 81 -14.62 -11.65 15.15
CA ASP A 81 -14.38 -10.54 14.20
C ASP A 81 -14.53 -9.18 14.88
N GLU A 82 -15.55 -9.04 15.77
CA GLU A 82 -15.74 -7.83 16.56
C GLU A 82 -14.59 -7.59 17.54
N TRP A 83 -14.16 -8.64 18.25
CA TRP A 83 -13.04 -8.57 19.19
C TRP A 83 -11.75 -8.13 18.48
N GLU A 84 -11.44 -8.70 17.32
CA GLU A 84 -10.25 -8.38 16.52
C GLU A 84 -10.20 -6.89 16.12
N SER A 85 -11.33 -6.29 15.78
CA SER A 85 -11.38 -4.88 15.38
C SER A 85 -11.34 -3.90 16.56
N MET A 86 -11.69 -4.36 17.79
CA MET A 86 -11.95 -3.47 18.92
C MET A 86 -10.95 -3.57 20.06
N VAL A 87 -10.26 -4.71 20.23
CA VAL A 87 -9.54 -4.98 21.49
C VAL A 87 -8.02 -4.89 21.36
N PRO A 88 -7.34 -5.41 20.31
CA PRO A 88 -5.89 -5.37 20.24
C PRO A 88 -5.33 -3.94 20.22
N ASP A 89 -4.22 -3.72 20.95
CA ASP A 89 -3.49 -2.47 20.95
C ASP A 89 -2.63 -2.33 19.70
N LYS A 90 -2.12 -3.48 19.19
CA LYS A 90 -1.30 -3.55 17.98
C LYS A 90 -1.82 -4.65 17.07
N PHE A 91 -1.78 -4.39 15.78
CA PHE A 91 -2.22 -5.31 14.75
C PHE A 91 -1.15 -5.47 13.67
N LEU A 92 -0.74 -6.70 13.39
CA LEU A 92 0.18 -7.05 12.31
C LEU A 92 -0.49 -8.00 11.34
N ASP A 93 -0.57 -7.59 10.07
CA ASP A 93 -1.05 -8.43 8.98
C ASP A 93 0.11 -8.88 8.11
N ILE A 94 0.25 -10.20 7.90
CA ILE A 94 1.32 -10.79 7.09
C ILE A 94 0.76 -11.21 5.74
N TRP A 95 1.32 -10.64 4.68
CA TRP A 95 0.99 -10.96 3.30
C TRP A 95 1.99 -11.96 2.74
N ALA A 96 1.53 -13.20 2.54
CA ALA A 96 2.37 -14.31 2.10
C ALA A 96 1.51 -15.32 1.32
N GLU A 97 0.98 -14.88 0.18
CA GLU A 97 0.06 -15.66 -0.62
C GLU A 97 0.77 -16.85 -1.25
N SER A 98 0.16 -18.04 -1.13
CA SER A 98 0.59 -19.25 -1.84
C SER A 98 0.12 -19.25 -3.30
N ASN A 99 -0.90 -18.47 -3.61
CA ASN A 99 -1.45 -18.24 -4.93
C ASN A 99 -2.10 -16.86 -5.00
N THR A 100 -1.49 -15.91 -5.66
CA THR A 100 -1.94 -14.52 -5.80
C THR A 100 -3.28 -14.39 -6.55
N ARG A 101 -3.71 -15.44 -7.28
CA ARG A 101 -4.94 -15.46 -8.09
C ARG A 101 -6.00 -16.44 -7.57
N ARG A 102 -5.86 -16.93 -6.34
CA ARG A 102 -6.74 -17.98 -5.77
C ARG A 102 -8.21 -17.59 -5.72
N LEU A 103 -8.53 -16.29 -5.62
CA LEU A 103 -9.90 -15.81 -5.57
C LEU A 103 -10.55 -15.59 -6.94
N ASN A 104 -9.81 -15.74 -8.05
CA ASN A 104 -10.35 -15.54 -9.40
C ASN A 104 -11.48 -16.52 -9.76
N GLY A 105 -11.52 -17.69 -9.12
CA GLY A 105 -12.59 -18.67 -9.26
C GLY A 105 -13.80 -18.47 -8.35
N VAL A 106 -13.68 -17.60 -7.34
CA VAL A 106 -14.74 -17.32 -6.37
C VAL A 106 -15.76 -16.35 -6.98
N PRO A 107 -17.08 -16.61 -6.86
CA PRO A 107 -18.10 -15.69 -7.37
C PRO A 107 -17.91 -14.27 -6.82
N ALA A 108 -17.80 -13.28 -7.69
CA ALA A 108 -17.61 -11.88 -7.30
C ALA A 108 -18.71 -11.36 -6.35
N GLY A 109 -19.96 -11.83 -6.51
CA GLY A 109 -21.06 -11.52 -5.60
C GLY A 109 -20.80 -11.98 -4.16
N ASN A 110 -20.21 -13.15 -3.97
CA ASN A 110 -19.89 -13.67 -2.64
C ASN A 110 -18.80 -12.81 -1.94
N GLN A 111 -17.79 -12.41 -2.69
CA GLN A 111 -16.75 -11.50 -2.20
C GLN A 111 -17.34 -10.14 -1.82
N ALA A 112 -18.23 -9.58 -2.67
CA ALA A 112 -18.90 -8.31 -2.41
C ALA A 112 -19.76 -8.34 -1.14
N ILE A 113 -20.57 -9.40 -0.94
CA ILE A 113 -21.40 -9.59 0.27
C ILE A 113 -20.50 -9.63 1.51
N ARG A 114 -19.43 -10.41 1.48
CA ARG A 114 -18.50 -10.54 2.61
C ARG A 114 -17.82 -9.21 2.94
N ARG A 115 -17.38 -8.47 1.91
CA ARG A 115 -16.75 -7.15 2.07
C ARG A 115 -17.72 -6.14 2.65
N ALA A 116 -18.95 -6.07 2.12
CA ALA A 116 -19.98 -5.15 2.62
C ALA A 116 -20.35 -5.43 4.09
N ALA A 117 -20.47 -6.68 4.47
CA ALA A 117 -20.77 -7.07 5.85
C ALA A 117 -19.66 -6.65 6.84
N ARG A 118 -18.39 -6.72 6.42
CA ARG A 118 -17.23 -6.35 7.26
C ARG A 118 -16.95 -4.85 7.31
N ARG A 119 -17.53 -4.07 6.42
CA ARG A 119 -17.32 -2.62 6.34
C ARG A 119 -17.44 -1.89 7.69
N PRO A 120 -18.46 -2.14 8.54
CA PRO A 120 -18.56 -1.47 9.84
C PRO A 120 -17.41 -1.79 10.81
N LEU A 121 -16.82 -3.00 10.70
CA LEU A 121 -15.65 -3.38 11.52
C LEU A 121 -14.40 -2.63 11.04
N THR A 122 -14.23 -2.54 9.72
CA THR A 122 -13.13 -1.82 9.10
C THR A 122 -13.19 -0.33 9.45
N GLU A 123 -14.38 0.30 9.37
CA GLU A 123 -14.58 1.70 9.74
C GLU A 123 -14.20 1.95 11.21
N ARG A 124 -14.68 1.12 12.15
CA ARG A 124 -14.31 1.22 13.58
C ARG A 124 -12.82 1.02 13.83
N PHE A 125 -12.19 0.09 13.10
CA PHE A 125 -10.75 -0.14 13.20
C PHE A 125 -9.96 1.11 12.77
N PHE A 126 -10.29 1.70 11.62
CA PHE A 126 -9.66 2.93 11.15
C PHE A 126 -9.91 4.13 12.08
N GLU A 127 -11.10 4.24 12.69
CA GLU A 127 -11.37 5.26 13.70
C GLU A 127 -10.44 5.11 14.92
N ARG A 128 -10.15 3.88 15.37
CA ARG A 128 -9.22 3.62 16.47
C ARG A 128 -7.79 3.99 16.09
N LEU A 129 -7.36 3.67 14.87
CA LEU A 129 -6.05 4.07 14.35
C LEU A 129 -5.91 5.60 14.32
N ALA A 130 -6.92 6.30 13.78
CA ALA A 130 -6.94 7.77 13.71
C ALA A 130 -6.90 8.45 15.10
N ARG A 131 -7.47 7.79 16.12
CA ARG A 131 -7.40 8.29 17.53
C ARG A 131 -6.11 7.86 18.25
N GLY A 132 -5.22 7.10 17.60
CA GLY A 132 -4.02 6.54 18.23
C GLY A 132 -4.30 5.50 19.31
N GLU A 133 -5.49 4.90 19.33
CA GLU A 133 -5.88 3.85 20.26
C GLU A 133 -5.34 2.47 19.87
N SER A 134 -4.89 2.32 18.64
CA SER A 134 -4.25 1.12 18.11
C SER A 134 -3.21 1.52 17.06
N ARG A 135 -2.31 0.59 16.72
CA ARG A 135 -1.40 0.70 15.57
C ARG A 135 -1.54 -0.53 14.68
N TRP A 136 -1.38 -0.33 13.39
CA TRP A 136 -1.42 -1.41 12.40
C TRP A 136 -0.20 -1.34 11.49
N CYS A 137 0.30 -2.52 11.12
CA CYS A 137 1.31 -2.65 10.09
C CYS A 137 1.03 -3.88 9.23
N GLY A 138 1.07 -3.70 7.90
CA GLY A 138 1.10 -4.79 6.93
C GLY A 138 2.54 -5.12 6.53
N VAL A 139 2.89 -6.40 6.45
CA VAL A 139 4.23 -6.84 6.06
C VAL A 139 4.19 -7.91 4.98
N THR A 140 4.97 -7.71 3.92
CA THR A 140 5.15 -8.75 2.89
C THR A 140 6.23 -9.75 3.33
N LEU A 141 5.87 -11.04 3.35
CA LEU A 141 6.83 -12.15 3.47
C LEU A 141 6.95 -12.83 2.09
N PRO A 142 8.15 -12.95 1.51
CA PRO A 142 8.33 -13.45 0.15
C PRO A 142 7.80 -14.88 -0.04
N THR A 143 7.12 -15.12 -1.17
CA THR A 143 6.61 -16.43 -1.56
C THR A 143 6.99 -16.76 -3.01
N GLU A 144 6.92 -18.05 -3.37
CA GLU A 144 7.12 -18.49 -4.75
C GLU A 144 6.10 -17.89 -5.73
N ALA A 145 4.83 -17.70 -5.26
CA ALA A 145 3.79 -17.14 -6.10
C ALA A 145 4.07 -15.66 -6.43
N GLN A 146 4.45 -14.87 -5.43
CA GLN A 146 4.83 -13.47 -5.62
C GLN A 146 6.09 -13.33 -6.47
N ALA A 147 7.09 -14.23 -6.30
CA ALA A 147 8.29 -14.26 -7.13
C ALA A 147 7.96 -14.53 -8.60
N GLN A 148 7.02 -15.46 -8.88
CA GLN A 148 6.57 -15.76 -10.24
C GLN A 148 5.86 -14.57 -10.88
N ASP A 149 4.99 -13.87 -10.15
CA ASP A 149 4.32 -12.67 -10.65
C ASP A 149 5.32 -11.53 -10.92
N ALA A 150 6.35 -11.39 -10.08
CA ALA A 150 7.45 -10.45 -10.29
C ALA A 150 8.42 -10.86 -11.42
N GLY A 151 8.24 -12.04 -12.05
CA GLY A 151 9.16 -12.57 -13.05
C GLY A 151 10.57 -12.81 -12.51
N MET A 152 10.69 -13.20 -11.23
CA MET A 152 11.96 -13.45 -10.53
C MET A 152 12.08 -14.88 -10.06
N ALA A 153 13.33 -15.39 -9.93
CA ALA A 153 13.57 -16.58 -9.14
C ALA A 153 13.30 -16.27 -7.65
N TYR A 154 12.79 -17.26 -6.89
CA TYR A 154 12.44 -17.03 -5.49
C TYR A 154 13.58 -16.43 -4.66
N ALA A 155 14.80 -16.94 -4.81
CA ALA A 155 15.97 -16.42 -4.08
C ALA A 155 16.31 -14.96 -4.43
N ASP A 156 16.01 -14.51 -5.66
CA ASP A 156 16.21 -13.12 -6.08
C ASP A 156 15.10 -12.23 -5.52
N TYR A 157 13.86 -12.71 -5.54
CA TYR A 157 12.71 -12.01 -4.94
C TYR A 157 12.85 -11.89 -3.42
N GLU A 158 13.29 -12.95 -2.75
CA GLU A 158 13.58 -12.93 -1.31
C GLU A 158 14.65 -11.88 -0.97
N ARG A 159 15.74 -11.83 -1.73
CA ARG A 159 16.78 -10.79 -1.55
C ARG A 159 16.24 -9.39 -1.81
N PHE A 160 15.39 -9.24 -2.82
CA PHE A 160 14.71 -7.98 -3.12
C PHE A 160 13.84 -7.52 -1.96
N VAL A 161 12.93 -8.36 -1.45
CA VAL A 161 12.03 -8.02 -0.34
C VAL A 161 12.80 -7.66 0.93
N TYR A 162 13.79 -8.45 1.29
CA TYR A 162 14.58 -8.20 2.50
C TYR A 162 15.54 -7.02 2.34
N GLY A 163 16.08 -6.80 1.14
CA GLY A 163 16.86 -5.62 0.81
C GLY A 163 16.02 -4.34 0.91
N ALA A 164 14.82 -4.32 0.32
CA ALA A 164 13.86 -3.23 0.43
C ALA A 164 13.51 -2.89 1.89
N GLY A 165 13.53 -3.90 2.77
CA GLY A 165 13.34 -3.77 4.21
C GLY A 165 14.61 -3.44 5.02
N HIS A 166 15.78 -3.27 4.37
CA HIS A 166 17.08 -3.08 5.04
C HIS A 166 17.46 -4.19 6.04
N LEU A 167 16.93 -5.43 5.87
CA LEU A 167 17.11 -6.49 6.87
C LEU A 167 18.52 -7.07 6.90
N ASP A 168 19.31 -6.84 5.88
CA ASP A 168 20.74 -7.24 5.80
C ASP A 168 21.68 -6.16 6.35
N ASP A 169 21.17 -4.98 6.73
CA ASP A 169 21.96 -3.90 7.33
C ASP A 169 22.35 -4.25 8.78
N PRO A 170 23.48 -3.73 9.28
CA PRO A 170 23.91 -3.97 10.66
C PRO A 170 22.90 -3.50 11.72
N ASP A 171 22.15 -2.42 11.43
CA ASP A 171 21.09 -1.88 12.27
C ASP A 171 19.90 -1.43 11.40
N PRO A 172 18.98 -2.33 11.06
CA PRO A 172 17.82 -2.01 10.23
C PRO A 172 16.92 -0.91 10.80
N ILE A 173 16.79 -0.84 12.13
CA ILE A 173 15.98 0.20 12.78
C ILE A 173 16.63 1.59 12.57
N ALA A 174 17.95 1.68 12.69
CA ALA A 174 18.67 2.93 12.39
C ALA A 174 18.54 3.30 10.90
N ALA A 175 18.57 2.33 9.98
CA ALA A 175 18.36 2.54 8.56
C ALA A 175 16.94 3.12 8.30
N TRP A 176 15.91 2.55 8.87
CA TRP A 176 14.54 3.04 8.73
C TRP A 176 14.33 4.43 9.35
N ARG A 177 14.95 4.73 10.47
CA ARG A 177 14.95 6.09 11.02
C ARG A 177 15.63 7.10 10.10
N GLU A 178 16.64 6.67 9.33
CA GLU A 178 17.27 7.52 8.32
C GLU A 178 16.37 7.71 7.09
N VAL A 179 15.68 6.65 6.63
CA VAL A 179 14.65 6.73 5.59
C VAL A 179 13.59 7.75 6.01
N SER A 180 13.01 7.59 7.20
CA SER A 180 12.01 8.51 7.77
C SER A 180 12.48 9.96 7.77
N ARG A 181 13.71 10.23 8.20
CA ARG A 181 14.28 11.59 8.22
C ARG A 181 14.49 12.19 6.83
N ARG A 182 14.88 11.38 5.85
CA ARG A 182 15.05 11.84 4.46
C ARG A 182 13.70 12.17 3.83
N GLN A 183 12.72 11.30 4.00
CA GLN A 183 11.36 11.50 3.50
C GLN A 183 10.68 12.70 4.17
N ALA A 184 10.89 12.89 5.48
CA ALA A 184 10.35 14.06 6.20
C ALA A 184 10.82 15.38 5.59
N LYS A 185 12.08 15.47 5.12
CA LYS A 185 12.55 16.68 4.42
C LYS A 185 11.85 16.92 3.10
N VAL A 186 11.52 15.84 2.36
CA VAL A 186 10.73 15.94 1.12
C VAL A 186 9.32 16.42 1.46
N ALA A 187 8.67 15.82 2.47
CA ALA A 187 7.35 16.23 2.93
C ALA A 187 7.34 17.71 3.41
N GLU A 188 8.34 18.15 4.16
CA GLU A 188 8.52 19.54 4.60
C GLU A 188 8.67 20.50 3.41
N GLY A 189 9.47 20.12 2.39
CA GLY A 189 9.64 20.91 1.17
C GLY A 189 8.34 21.05 0.36
N LEU A 190 7.51 20.02 0.37
CA LEU A 190 6.22 19.99 -0.31
C LEU A 190 5.08 20.68 0.48
N ALA A 191 5.22 20.85 1.78
CA ALA A 191 4.14 21.32 2.66
C ALA A 191 3.62 22.73 2.33
N SER A 192 4.44 23.59 1.70
CA SER A 192 4.07 24.94 1.29
C SER A 192 3.60 25.04 -0.17
N VAL A 193 3.69 23.95 -0.92
CA VAL A 193 3.33 23.92 -2.35
C VAL A 193 1.82 23.93 -2.50
N SER A 194 1.33 24.84 -3.34
CA SER A 194 -0.09 24.90 -3.71
C SER A 194 -0.37 24.16 -5.00
N THR A 195 0.48 24.39 -6.02
CA THR A 195 0.32 23.78 -7.34
C THR A 195 1.53 22.89 -7.63
N LEU A 196 1.26 21.61 -7.79
CA LEU A 196 2.24 20.62 -8.22
C LEU A 196 2.11 20.41 -9.72
N ARG A 197 3.23 20.41 -10.46
CA ARG A 197 3.26 20.03 -11.87
C ARG A 197 4.30 18.94 -12.07
N ILE A 198 3.89 17.84 -12.70
CA ILE A 198 4.72 16.68 -13.02
C ILE A 198 4.89 16.64 -14.54
N VAL A 199 6.14 16.63 -15.00
CA VAL A 199 6.50 16.58 -16.43
C VAL A 199 7.41 15.38 -16.66
N ALA A 200 7.05 14.52 -17.60
CA ALA A 200 7.85 13.38 -18.05
C ALA A 200 7.50 13.03 -19.50
N GLU A 201 8.00 11.92 -20.02
CA GLU A 201 7.58 11.43 -21.34
C GLU A 201 6.06 11.22 -21.38
N ASP A 202 5.38 11.81 -22.38
CA ASP A 202 3.92 11.79 -22.53
C ASP A 202 3.15 12.19 -21.25
N THR A 203 3.74 13.05 -20.40
CA THR A 203 3.17 13.50 -19.14
C THR A 203 3.37 14.99 -18.93
N ASP A 204 2.28 15.71 -18.70
CA ASP A 204 2.24 17.09 -18.21
C ASP A 204 0.97 17.24 -17.38
N LEU A 205 1.09 16.97 -16.07
CA LEU A 205 -0.02 16.93 -15.14
C LEU A 205 0.13 18.03 -14.09
N THR A 206 -0.92 18.84 -13.93
CA THR A 206 -0.99 19.89 -12.90
C THR A 206 -2.05 19.51 -11.87
N ILE A 207 -1.69 19.62 -10.59
CA ILE A 207 -2.50 19.16 -9.46
C ILE A 207 -2.51 20.25 -8.39
N ASP A 208 -3.68 20.58 -7.86
CA ASP A 208 -3.81 21.45 -6.68
C ASP A 208 -3.71 20.62 -5.38
N VAL A 209 -2.68 20.93 -4.59
CA VAL A 209 -2.41 20.31 -3.29
C VAL A 209 -2.41 21.36 -2.16
N SER A 210 -2.96 22.55 -2.42
CA SER A 210 -2.91 23.68 -1.51
C SER A 210 -3.48 23.35 -0.13
N GLY A 211 -2.67 23.57 0.93
CA GLY A 211 -3.06 23.32 2.31
C GLY A 211 -3.27 21.84 2.67
N ARG A 212 -2.87 20.91 1.81
CA ARG A 212 -2.93 19.48 2.10
C ARG A 212 -1.71 19.04 2.91
N PRO A 213 -1.88 18.20 3.95
CA PRO A 213 -0.74 17.62 4.66
C PRO A 213 -0.07 16.56 3.79
N TRP A 214 1.25 16.47 3.85
CA TRP A 214 2.04 15.40 3.25
C TRP A 214 2.35 14.35 4.30
N VAL A 215 1.96 13.13 4.04
CA VAL A 215 2.16 11.98 4.92
C VAL A 215 3.48 11.31 4.57
N ASN A 216 4.27 11.00 5.59
CA ASN A 216 5.52 10.27 5.45
C ASN A 216 5.25 8.79 5.74
N ALA A 217 5.16 7.98 4.69
CA ALA A 217 5.01 6.53 4.78
C ALA A 217 6.39 5.89 4.90
N ASP A 218 6.82 5.66 6.12
CA ASP A 218 8.19 5.35 6.51
C ASP A 218 8.35 3.99 7.21
N GLY A 219 7.45 3.04 6.98
CA GLY A 219 7.54 1.69 7.54
C GLY A 219 6.70 1.47 8.80
N HIS A 220 5.84 2.43 9.17
CA HIS A 220 4.94 2.28 10.30
C HIS A 220 3.60 1.62 9.92
N GLN A 221 3.09 1.81 8.69
CA GLN A 221 1.87 1.20 8.19
C GLN A 221 2.13 0.02 7.27
N ASN A 222 3.00 0.17 6.29
CA ASN A 222 3.47 -0.90 5.43
C ASN A 222 4.93 -1.21 5.73
N PHE A 223 5.33 -2.48 5.57
CA PHE A 223 6.73 -2.85 5.68
C PHE A 223 7.11 -3.89 4.60
N PRO A 224 8.14 -3.62 3.75
CA PRO A 224 8.84 -2.33 3.64
C PRO A 224 7.92 -1.24 3.09
N ASP A 225 8.40 0.01 3.20
CA ASP A 225 7.69 1.21 2.77
C ASP A 225 8.64 2.14 2.00
N GLY A 226 8.31 3.41 1.84
CA GLY A 226 9.21 4.38 1.25
C GLY A 226 8.56 5.33 0.28
N GLU A 227 7.59 6.12 0.75
CA GLU A 227 6.94 7.16 -0.05
C GLU A 227 6.54 8.38 0.79
N VAL A 228 6.21 9.44 0.09
CA VAL A 228 5.57 10.63 0.65
C VAL A 228 4.34 10.94 -0.20
N PHE A 229 3.17 10.99 0.42
CA PHE A 229 1.91 11.15 -0.30
C PHE A 229 1.02 12.25 0.27
N THR A 230 0.09 12.73 -0.56
CA THR A 230 -1.02 13.59 -0.16
C THR A 230 -2.26 13.33 -1.01
N SER A 231 -3.42 13.80 -0.54
CA SER A 231 -4.65 13.77 -1.33
C SER A 231 -4.88 15.12 -2.01
N PRO A 232 -5.00 15.18 -3.34
CA PRO A 232 -5.23 16.43 -4.06
C PRO A 232 -6.65 16.97 -3.85
N HIS A 233 -6.89 18.22 -4.30
CA HIS A 233 -8.26 18.75 -4.41
C HIS A 233 -8.97 18.10 -5.60
N GLU A 234 -10.16 17.56 -5.37
CA GLU A 234 -10.85 16.64 -6.29
C GLU A 234 -11.19 17.27 -7.65
N ASN A 235 -11.35 18.61 -7.70
CA ASN A 235 -11.81 19.33 -8.90
C ASN A 235 -10.70 20.14 -9.58
N ALA A 236 -9.43 19.91 -9.24
CA ALA A 236 -8.35 20.83 -9.61
C ALA A 236 -7.14 20.12 -10.22
N THR A 237 -7.36 18.96 -10.84
CA THR A 237 -6.35 18.28 -11.65
C THR A 237 -6.61 18.56 -13.13
N SER A 238 -5.56 18.90 -13.88
CA SER A 238 -5.63 19.16 -15.32
C SER A 238 -4.37 18.68 -16.04
N GLY A 239 -4.49 18.37 -17.33
CA GLY A 239 -3.39 17.85 -18.13
C GLY A 239 -3.47 16.35 -18.39
N HIS A 240 -2.35 15.68 -18.51
CA HIS A 240 -2.32 14.26 -18.83
C HIS A 240 -1.12 13.56 -18.18
N ILE A 241 -1.27 12.25 -17.97
CA ILE A 241 -0.22 11.39 -17.44
C ILE A 241 -0.20 10.06 -18.17
N ALA A 242 1.01 9.58 -18.47
CA ALA A 242 1.28 8.23 -18.96
C ALA A 242 1.95 7.41 -17.87
N PHE A 243 1.46 6.19 -17.66
CA PHE A 243 2.01 5.29 -16.65
C PHE A 243 3.00 4.32 -17.30
N THR A 244 4.17 4.26 -16.71
CA THR A 244 5.33 3.55 -17.28
C THR A 244 5.27 2.04 -17.04
N PHE A 245 4.62 1.63 -15.94
CA PHE A 245 4.51 0.24 -15.54
C PHE A 245 3.10 -0.30 -15.77
N ASP A 246 2.96 -1.62 -15.82
CA ASP A 246 1.66 -2.27 -15.83
C ASP A 246 0.89 -1.90 -14.55
N CYS A 247 -0.41 -1.69 -14.67
CA CYS A 247 -1.28 -1.23 -13.60
C CYS A 247 -2.16 -2.39 -13.12
N PRO A 248 -1.70 -3.21 -12.16
CA PRO A 248 -2.48 -4.31 -11.60
C PRO A 248 -3.57 -3.78 -10.66
N TYR A 249 -4.73 -4.43 -10.65
CA TYR A 249 -5.79 -4.21 -9.68
C TYR A 249 -6.70 -5.43 -9.57
N ASP A 250 -6.87 -5.94 -8.35
CA ASP A 250 -7.76 -7.07 -8.00
C ASP A 250 -7.59 -8.30 -8.92
N GLY A 251 -6.32 -8.66 -9.21
CA GLY A 251 -5.95 -9.83 -10.04
C GLY A 251 -6.11 -9.65 -11.55
N ARG A 252 -6.48 -8.44 -12.00
CA ARG A 252 -6.51 -8.01 -13.42
C ARG A 252 -5.47 -6.92 -13.64
N GLU A 253 -5.19 -6.56 -14.90
CA GLU A 253 -4.20 -5.52 -15.20
C GLU A 253 -4.59 -4.70 -16.44
N ALA A 254 -4.17 -3.44 -16.46
CA ALA A 254 -4.09 -2.60 -17.64
C ALA A 254 -2.63 -2.21 -17.90
N ALA A 255 -2.24 -1.98 -19.14
CA ALA A 255 -0.87 -1.62 -19.51
C ALA A 255 -0.84 -0.49 -20.53
N GLY A 256 0.20 0.34 -20.50
CA GLY A 256 0.33 1.51 -21.38
C GLY A 256 -0.80 2.51 -21.15
N VAL A 257 -1.23 2.66 -19.89
CA VAL A 257 -2.34 3.53 -19.52
C VAL A 257 -1.95 4.99 -19.68
N ARG A 258 -2.82 5.77 -20.30
CA ARG A 258 -2.72 7.24 -20.41
C ARG A 258 -4.07 7.85 -20.03
N LEU A 259 -4.03 8.85 -19.16
CA LEU A 259 -5.23 9.53 -18.65
C LEU A 259 -5.12 11.04 -18.90
N TRP A 260 -6.23 11.65 -19.33
CA TRP A 260 -6.39 13.10 -19.48
C TRP A 260 -7.41 13.61 -18.48
N PHE A 261 -7.05 14.69 -17.81
CA PHE A 261 -7.84 15.31 -16.76
C PHE A 261 -8.30 16.71 -17.16
N GLU A 262 -9.57 17.01 -16.90
CA GLU A 262 -10.15 18.34 -16.91
C GLU A 262 -11.00 18.51 -15.64
N ASP A 263 -10.81 19.63 -14.93
CA ASP A 263 -11.52 19.95 -13.68
C ASP A 263 -11.52 18.78 -12.68
N GLY A 264 -10.36 18.13 -12.52
CA GLY A 264 -10.16 17.01 -11.60
C GLY A 264 -10.72 15.66 -12.06
N ARG A 265 -11.33 15.59 -13.27
CA ARG A 265 -11.97 14.37 -13.74
C ARG A 265 -11.25 13.79 -14.96
N VAL A 266 -11.09 12.49 -15.01
CA VAL A 266 -10.65 11.78 -16.22
C VAL A 266 -11.72 11.93 -17.30
N VAL A 267 -11.35 12.64 -18.39
CA VAL A 267 -12.22 12.91 -19.55
C VAL A 267 -11.88 12.02 -20.76
N ARG A 268 -10.67 11.48 -20.78
CA ARG A 268 -10.19 10.55 -21.80
C ARG A 268 -9.25 9.55 -21.18
N GLU A 269 -9.37 8.32 -21.60
CA GLU A 269 -8.52 7.21 -21.19
C GLU A 269 -8.05 6.40 -22.41
N GLU A 270 -6.79 5.95 -22.36
CA GLU A 270 -6.19 5.02 -23.33
C GLU A 270 -5.42 3.93 -22.58
N ALA A 271 -5.33 2.76 -23.16
CA ALA A 271 -4.47 1.67 -22.68
C ALA A 271 -4.08 0.79 -23.87
N ASP A 272 -2.85 0.29 -23.87
CA ASP A 272 -2.36 -0.64 -24.89
C ASP A 272 -2.95 -2.03 -24.67
N ARG A 273 -3.23 -2.40 -23.41
CA ARG A 273 -3.93 -3.62 -22.96
C ARG A 273 -4.89 -3.29 -21.82
N GLY A 274 -5.99 -4.02 -21.72
CA GLY A 274 -6.93 -3.91 -20.60
C GLY A 274 -7.80 -2.65 -20.62
N LEU A 275 -8.00 -1.98 -21.78
CA LEU A 275 -8.81 -0.76 -21.88
C LEU A 275 -10.26 -0.94 -21.39
N GLU A 276 -10.89 -2.08 -21.66
CA GLU A 276 -12.26 -2.34 -21.17
C GLU A 276 -12.28 -2.46 -19.65
N PHE A 277 -11.26 -3.09 -19.07
CA PHE A 277 -11.08 -3.16 -17.62
C PHE A 277 -10.86 -1.78 -17.01
N LEU A 278 -9.99 -0.96 -17.60
CA LEU A 278 -9.78 0.41 -17.15
C LEU A 278 -11.09 1.20 -17.13
N ARG A 279 -11.90 1.10 -18.17
CA ARG A 279 -13.22 1.75 -18.25
C ARG A 279 -14.20 1.25 -17.21
N GLU A 280 -14.25 -0.07 -17.00
CA GLU A 280 -15.09 -0.69 -15.96
C GLU A 280 -14.76 -0.11 -14.57
N MET A 281 -13.47 0.07 -14.25
CA MET A 281 -13.04 0.65 -12.97
C MET A 281 -13.35 2.14 -12.89
N LEU A 282 -13.09 2.90 -13.96
CA LEU A 282 -13.41 4.34 -14.03
C LEU A 282 -14.91 4.63 -13.92
N ASP A 283 -15.75 3.69 -14.31
CA ASP A 283 -17.23 3.81 -14.28
C ASP A 283 -17.85 3.17 -13.03
N MET A 284 -17.04 2.72 -12.06
CA MET A 284 -17.51 2.06 -10.85
C MET A 284 -18.42 2.96 -10.02
N ASP A 285 -18.03 4.23 -9.83
CA ASP A 285 -18.79 5.26 -9.12
C ASP A 285 -18.32 6.67 -9.53
N GLU A 286 -18.93 7.70 -8.94
CA GLU A 286 -18.62 9.10 -9.28
C GLU A 286 -17.20 9.51 -8.91
N GLY A 287 -16.65 8.98 -7.81
CA GLY A 287 -15.29 9.26 -7.33
C GLY A 287 -14.20 8.55 -8.12
N ALA A 288 -14.51 7.45 -8.80
CA ALA A 288 -13.54 6.59 -9.48
C ALA A 288 -12.75 7.32 -10.60
N ARG A 289 -13.32 8.37 -11.20
CA ARG A 289 -12.66 9.18 -12.24
C ARG A 289 -11.87 10.38 -11.68
N ARG A 290 -11.66 10.46 -10.37
CA ARG A 290 -10.92 11.54 -9.71
C ARG A 290 -9.70 10.97 -9.00
N LEU A 291 -8.71 11.83 -8.79
CA LEU A 291 -7.57 11.45 -7.97
C LEU A 291 -7.94 11.44 -6.49
N GLY A 292 -7.56 10.37 -5.80
CA GLY A 292 -7.56 10.26 -4.34
C GLY A 292 -6.19 10.53 -3.74
N GLU A 293 -5.13 10.34 -4.54
CA GLU A 293 -3.75 10.44 -4.07
C GLU A 293 -2.80 10.95 -5.16
N VAL A 294 -1.76 11.64 -4.72
CA VAL A 294 -0.51 11.87 -5.46
C VAL A 294 0.66 11.62 -4.52
N ALA A 295 1.65 10.87 -4.98
CA ALA A 295 2.77 10.45 -4.15
C ALA A 295 4.09 10.35 -4.91
N PHE A 296 5.19 10.24 -4.15
CA PHE A 296 6.53 10.04 -4.66
C PHE A 296 7.17 8.82 -4.00
N GLY A 297 7.56 7.83 -4.82
CA GLY A 297 8.32 6.67 -4.39
C GLY A 297 9.78 7.06 -4.10
N LEU A 298 10.24 6.74 -2.90
CA LEU A 298 11.52 7.21 -2.35
C LEU A 298 12.40 6.09 -1.79
N ASN A 299 12.00 4.81 -1.87
CA ASN A 299 12.82 3.70 -1.42
C ASN A 299 13.90 3.37 -2.47
N PRO A 300 15.19 3.64 -2.18
CA PRO A 300 16.26 3.44 -3.14
C PRO A 300 16.56 1.96 -3.42
N GLU A 301 16.13 1.05 -2.56
CA GLU A 301 16.34 -0.38 -2.71
C GLU A 301 15.29 -1.02 -3.64
N ILE A 302 14.18 -0.32 -3.92
CA ILE A 302 13.16 -0.75 -4.87
C ILE A 302 13.43 -0.05 -6.21
N GLN A 303 13.97 -0.81 -7.19
CA GLN A 303 14.43 -0.24 -8.45
C GLN A 303 13.68 -0.77 -9.68
N ARG A 304 12.77 -1.72 -9.50
CA ARG A 304 11.99 -2.34 -10.58
C ARG A 304 10.57 -2.65 -10.13
N ALA A 305 9.63 -2.64 -11.08
CA ALA A 305 8.28 -3.11 -10.83
C ALA A 305 8.25 -4.62 -10.62
N THR A 306 7.37 -5.05 -9.73
CA THR A 306 7.15 -6.44 -9.33
C THR A 306 5.74 -6.93 -9.67
N GLY A 307 4.84 -6.02 -10.07
CA GLY A 307 3.41 -6.29 -10.22
C GLY A 307 2.67 -6.32 -8.89
N SER A 308 3.35 -6.00 -7.79
CA SER A 308 2.74 -5.79 -6.47
C SER A 308 2.79 -4.31 -6.13
N ILE A 309 1.63 -3.68 -6.00
CA ILE A 309 1.55 -2.25 -5.70
C ILE A 309 2.25 -1.90 -4.38
N ALA A 310 2.22 -2.79 -3.40
CA ALA A 310 2.92 -2.62 -2.12
C ALA A 310 4.43 -2.32 -2.24
N PHE A 311 5.03 -2.66 -3.39
CA PHE A 311 6.41 -2.30 -3.73
C PHE A 311 6.48 -1.26 -4.84
N ASP A 312 5.61 -1.38 -5.84
CA ASP A 312 5.76 -0.63 -7.10
C ASP A 312 5.52 0.87 -6.88
N GLU A 313 4.61 1.26 -6.00
CA GLU A 313 4.36 2.65 -5.58
C GLU A 313 5.55 3.28 -4.84
N LYS A 314 6.44 2.47 -4.28
CA LYS A 314 7.59 2.90 -3.47
C LYS A 314 8.91 2.93 -4.23
N ILE A 315 8.90 2.62 -5.54
CA ILE A 315 10.11 2.63 -6.39
C ILE A 315 10.78 4.01 -6.30
N GLY A 316 12.05 4.00 -5.87
CA GLY A 316 12.81 5.25 -5.73
C GLY A 316 12.95 6.01 -7.03
N GLY A 317 12.49 7.28 -7.04
CA GLY A 317 12.53 8.16 -8.19
C GLY A 317 11.32 8.08 -9.12
N THR A 318 10.20 7.57 -8.64
CA THR A 318 8.92 7.58 -9.36
C THR A 318 7.91 8.52 -8.73
N CYS A 319 6.83 8.82 -9.42
CA CYS A 319 5.60 9.27 -8.81
C CYS A 319 4.48 8.28 -9.11
N HIS A 320 3.45 8.29 -8.29
CA HIS A 320 2.20 7.63 -8.63
C HIS A 320 1.01 8.52 -8.30
N VAL A 321 -0.11 8.20 -8.91
CA VAL A 321 -1.39 8.79 -8.57
C VAL A 321 -2.40 7.65 -8.39
N ALA A 322 -3.25 7.77 -7.36
CA ALA A 322 -4.36 6.85 -7.19
C ALA A 322 -5.65 7.44 -7.72
N LEU A 323 -6.36 6.64 -8.52
CA LEU A 323 -7.75 6.92 -8.87
C LEU A 323 -8.68 6.48 -7.75
N GLY A 324 -9.66 7.31 -7.42
CA GLY A 324 -10.75 6.96 -6.49
C GLY A 324 -10.55 7.46 -5.07
N MET A 325 -10.67 6.57 -4.08
CA MET A 325 -10.73 6.91 -2.66
C MET A 325 -9.50 7.70 -2.20
N ALA A 326 -9.74 8.76 -1.45
CA ALA A 326 -8.72 9.60 -0.82
C ALA A 326 -8.55 9.22 0.67
N PHE A 327 -7.36 9.50 1.21
CA PHE A 327 -7.04 9.20 2.61
C PHE A 327 -7.36 10.38 3.55
N PRO A 328 -8.08 10.13 4.65
CA PRO A 328 -8.42 11.17 5.63
C PRO A 328 -7.20 11.82 6.29
N GLU A 329 -6.11 11.07 6.53
CA GLU A 329 -4.86 11.58 7.09
C GLU A 329 -4.15 12.59 6.16
N ALA A 330 -4.40 12.49 4.86
CA ALA A 330 -3.98 13.46 3.85
C ALA A 330 -5.04 14.54 3.59
N ALA A 331 -6.03 14.69 4.47
CA ALA A 331 -7.18 15.58 4.36
C ALA A 331 -7.99 15.36 3.06
N GLY A 332 -7.97 14.16 2.52
CA GLY A 332 -8.70 13.78 1.33
C GLY A 332 -10.20 13.63 1.58
N THR A 333 -11.02 13.96 0.60
CA THR A 333 -12.49 13.92 0.70
C THR A 333 -13.15 13.11 -0.42
N ASN A 334 -12.39 12.72 -1.47
CA ASN A 334 -12.95 11.90 -2.52
C ASN A 334 -13.34 10.50 -1.98
N SER A 335 -14.59 10.13 -2.21
CA SER A 335 -15.14 8.83 -1.78
C SER A 335 -15.41 7.96 -2.99
N SER A 336 -14.85 6.76 -2.99
CA SER A 336 -15.02 5.77 -4.05
C SER A 336 -14.88 4.36 -3.49
N GLY A 337 -15.40 3.37 -4.19
CA GLY A 337 -15.08 1.96 -3.98
C GLY A 337 -13.75 1.54 -4.59
N LEU A 338 -13.17 2.39 -5.43
CA LEU A 338 -11.88 2.23 -6.08
C LEU A 338 -10.79 2.94 -5.25
N HIS A 339 -9.61 2.36 -5.16
CA HIS A 339 -8.33 3.01 -4.89
C HIS A 339 -7.31 2.27 -5.74
N TRP A 340 -6.83 2.92 -6.81
CA TRP A 340 -5.99 2.25 -7.80
C TRP A 340 -4.77 3.10 -8.14
N ASP A 341 -3.64 2.71 -7.56
CA ASP A 341 -2.35 3.35 -7.76
C ASP A 341 -1.76 2.97 -9.12
N MET A 342 -1.25 3.95 -9.82
CA MET A 342 -0.59 3.81 -11.10
C MET A 342 0.71 4.61 -11.10
N VAL A 343 1.81 3.99 -11.53
CA VAL A 343 3.17 4.51 -11.35
C VAL A 343 3.74 5.08 -12.64
N CYS A 344 4.30 6.29 -12.55
CA CYS A 344 5.02 6.99 -13.59
C CYS A 344 6.51 7.12 -13.22
N ASP A 345 7.41 6.63 -14.07
CA ASP A 345 8.86 6.70 -13.85
C ASP A 345 9.40 8.10 -14.18
N LEU A 346 10.02 8.75 -13.20
CA LEU A 346 10.63 10.08 -13.36
C LEU A 346 12.15 10.02 -13.48
N ARG A 347 12.77 8.85 -13.44
CA ARG A 347 14.24 8.69 -13.38
C ARG A 347 14.96 9.05 -14.66
N SER A 348 14.24 9.29 -15.75
CA SER A 348 14.82 9.69 -17.04
C SER A 348 14.07 10.87 -17.63
N GLY A 349 14.58 12.07 -17.39
CA GLY A 349 13.99 13.30 -17.92
C GLY A 349 12.73 13.79 -17.18
N GLY A 350 12.35 13.14 -16.07
CA GLY A 350 11.22 13.58 -15.26
C GLY A 350 11.55 14.81 -14.43
N GLU A 351 10.61 15.73 -14.31
CA GLU A 351 10.72 16.97 -13.53
C GLU A 351 9.45 17.17 -12.69
N VAL A 352 9.64 17.63 -11.46
CA VAL A 352 8.55 18.01 -10.55
C VAL A 352 8.71 19.47 -10.18
N TYR A 353 7.66 20.26 -10.38
CA TYR A 353 7.62 21.68 -10.02
C TYR A 353 6.58 21.92 -8.94
N GLY A 354 6.93 22.77 -7.96
CA GLY A 354 6.01 23.33 -6.95
C GLY A 354 5.89 24.83 -7.16
N ASP A 355 4.69 25.34 -7.41
CA ASP A 355 4.41 26.76 -7.67
C ASP A 355 5.33 27.40 -8.74
N GLY A 356 5.76 26.56 -9.71
CA GLY A 356 6.65 26.94 -10.81
C GLY A 356 8.14 26.82 -10.53
N GLU A 357 8.55 26.49 -9.32
CA GLU A 357 9.95 26.20 -8.96
C GLU A 357 10.26 24.71 -9.11
N LEU A 358 11.44 24.37 -9.63
CA LEU A 358 11.88 22.98 -9.80
C LEU A 358 12.21 22.38 -8.43
N LEU A 359 11.51 21.30 -8.05
CA LEU A 359 11.68 20.58 -6.78
C LEU A 359 12.44 19.26 -6.97
N ALA A 360 12.22 18.57 -8.09
CA ALA A 360 12.91 17.32 -8.39
C ALA A 360 13.22 17.20 -9.88
N ARG A 361 14.32 16.53 -10.20
CA ARG A 361 14.72 16.16 -11.55
C ARG A 361 15.29 14.76 -11.57
N ASP A 362 14.96 14.00 -12.63
CA ASP A 362 15.38 12.61 -12.80
C ASP A 362 15.08 11.76 -11.55
N GLY A 363 13.90 12.00 -10.95
CA GLY A 363 13.43 11.31 -9.75
C GLY A 363 14.14 11.69 -8.44
N GLN A 364 14.99 12.73 -8.44
CA GLN A 364 15.74 13.17 -7.25
C GLN A 364 15.28 14.55 -6.79
N PHE A 365 14.77 14.64 -5.55
CA PHE A 365 14.47 15.91 -4.88
C PHE A 365 15.75 16.66 -4.55
N GLN A 366 15.72 18.00 -4.68
CA GLN A 366 16.87 18.91 -4.51
C GLN A 366 16.92 19.48 -3.09
#